data_668ab1070883b01ce9f4a73a8d99dcdc
#
_entry.id   668ab1070883b01ce9f4a73a8d99dcdc
#
_cell.length_a   1.000
_cell.length_b   1.000
_cell.length_c   1.000
_cell.angle_alpha   90.00
_cell.angle_beta   90.00
_cell.angle_gamma   90.00
#
_symmetry.space_group_name_H-M   'P 1'
#
loop_
_entity.id
_entity.type
_entity.pdbx_description
1 polymer ?
#
loop_
_entity_poly.entity_id
_entity_poly.type
_entity_poly.pdbx_seq_one_letter_code
_entity_poly.pdbx_strand_id
1 'polypeptide(L)'
;MRERGAAGGGRLRRDDRAVSVTVGYVLTLAIGAVLLSGIVIGIGGVVDSQTERVVRGDLAVVGQTTVANLESADRLANASEVDRPDGAAAPNVSVDVDLPTRLAGRPYRIAVDGDAVTLRTDDPEAVTEIPHIASLPVAESSVRGGPIRISYDGGAGR
;
A
#
# COMPACT_ATOMS: atom_id res chain seq x y z
N MET A 1 -81.03 -33.36 31.17
CA MET A 1 -80.77 -32.86 29.80
C MET A 1 -79.50 -32.08 29.80
N ARG A 2 -78.46 -32.53 29.06
CA ARG A 2 -77.05 -32.08 29.19
C ARG A 2 -76.78 -31.02 28.17
N GLU A 3 -76.40 -29.82 28.58
CA GLU A 3 -75.67 -28.87 27.75
C GLU A 3 -74.19 -29.10 27.99
N ARG A 4 -73.48 -29.47 26.93
CA ARG A 4 -72.02 -29.42 26.89
C ARG A 4 -71.60 -28.24 26.00
N GLY A 5 -71.14 -27.23 26.73
CA GLY A 5 -70.73 -25.98 26.16
C GLY A 5 -69.45 -26.08 25.36
N ALA A 6 -69.40 -25.34 24.31
CA ALA A 6 -68.28 -25.07 23.45
C ALA A 6 -67.25 -24.17 24.15
N ALA A 7 -66.18 -24.75 24.71
CA ALA A 7 -65.10 -24.02 25.37
C ALA A 7 -63.70 -24.27 24.71
N GLY A 8 -63.66 -24.79 23.49
CA GLY A 8 -62.41 -25.20 22.85
C GLY A 8 -61.82 -24.24 21.82
N GLY A 9 -62.59 -23.29 21.25
CA GLY A 9 -62.17 -22.51 20.10
C GLY A 9 -61.30 -21.26 20.37
N GLY A 10 -61.28 -20.78 21.63
CA GLY A 10 -60.59 -19.52 21.95
C GLY A 10 -59.09 -19.67 22.24
N ARG A 11 -58.65 -20.85 22.67
CA ARG A 11 -57.23 -21.09 23.01
C ARG A 11 -56.36 -21.32 21.77
N LEU A 12 -56.85 -22.06 20.82
CA LEU A 12 -56.11 -22.32 19.56
C LEU A 12 -55.86 -21.04 18.77
N ARG A 13 -56.81 -20.12 18.70
CA ARG A 13 -56.64 -18.81 18.02
C ARG A 13 -55.65 -17.86 18.69
N ARG A 14 -55.42 -17.97 20.00
CA ARG A 14 -54.42 -17.20 20.74
C ARG A 14 -53.02 -17.73 20.49
N ASP A 15 -52.86 -19.06 20.47
CA ASP A 15 -51.60 -19.70 20.22
C ASP A 15 -51.08 -19.41 18.78
N ASP A 16 -51.96 -19.41 17.78
CA ASP A 16 -51.61 -19.08 16.41
C ASP A 16 -51.12 -17.65 16.24
N ARG A 17 -51.72 -16.69 16.96
CA ARG A 17 -51.27 -15.29 16.96
C ARG A 17 -49.94 -15.08 17.67
N ALA A 18 -49.70 -15.80 18.77
CA ALA A 18 -48.44 -15.70 19.50
C ALA A 18 -47.29 -16.26 18.66
N VAL A 19 -47.51 -17.41 18.00
CA VAL A 19 -46.53 -18.01 17.07
C VAL A 19 -46.23 -17.09 15.89
N SER A 20 -47.27 -16.51 15.28
CA SER A 20 -47.09 -15.58 14.15
C SER A 20 -46.26 -14.36 14.49
N VAL A 21 -46.44 -13.76 15.67
CA VAL A 21 -45.65 -12.62 16.14
C VAL A 21 -44.21 -13.00 16.38
N THR A 22 -43.97 -14.16 17.00
CA THR A 22 -42.61 -14.65 17.26
C THR A 22 -41.85 -14.95 15.97
N VAL A 23 -42.51 -15.60 14.99
CA VAL A 23 -41.92 -15.90 13.69
C VAL A 23 -41.61 -14.57 12.95
N GLY A 24 -42.51 -13.60 12.99
CA GLY A 24 -42.28 -12.30 12.39
C GLY A 24 -41.06 -11.58 12.99
N TYR A 25 -40.90 -11.61 14.30
CA TYR A 25 -39.76 -11.04 14.99
C TYR A 25 -38.44 -11.71 14.62
N VAL A 26 -38.42 -13.04 14.65
CA VAL A 26 -37.22 -13.81 14.25
C VAL A 26 -36.83 -13.55 12.80
N LEU A 27 -37.83 -13.50 11.90
CA LEU A 27 -37.58 -13.19 10.49
C LEU A 27 -36.99 -11.79 10.32
N THR A 28 -37.52 -10.79 11.02
CA THR A 28 -37.01 -9.41 10.99
C THR A 28 -35.57 -9.35 11.50
N LEU A 29 -35.26 -10.05 12.60
CA LEU A 29 -33.89 -10.13 13.11
C LEU A 29 -32.95 -10.82 12.12
N ALA A 30 -33.39 -11.91 11.50
CA ALA A 30 -32.59 -12.62 10.50
C ALA A 30 -32.27 -11.73 9.29
N ILE A 31 -33.25 -11.01 8.76
CA ILE A 31 -33.06 -10.05 7.67
C ILE A 31 -32.12 -8.94 8.11
N GLY A 32 -32.30 -8.38 9.30
CA GLY A 32 -31.42 -7.35 9.86
C GLY A 32 -29.97 -7.84 9.99
N ALA A 33 -29.76 -9.06 10.47
CA ALA A 33 -28.43 -9.66 10.59
C ALA A 33 -27.74 -9.86 9.23
N VAL A 34 -28.49 -10.32 8.22
CA VAL A 34 -27.96 -10.49 6.85
C VAL A 34 -27.58 -9.13 6.24
N LEU A 35 -28.44 -8.12 6.39
CA LEU A 35 -28.14 -6.77 5.90
C LEU A 35 -26.90 -6.17 6.58
N LEU A 36 -26.82 -6.31 7.91
CA LEU A 36 -25.67 -5.82 8.67
C LEU A 36 -24.38 -6.53 8.24
N SER A 37 -24.42 -7.84 8.05
CA SER A 37 -23.26 -8.60 7.55
C SER A 37 -22.82 -8.13 6.16
N GLY A 38 -23.77 -7.87 5.27
CA GLY A 38 -23.47 -7.31 3.94
C GLY A 38 -22.78 -5.96 3.98
N ILE A 39 -23.21 -5.09 4.89
CA ILE A 39 -22.59 -3.75 5.10
C ILE A 39 -21.15 -3.91 5.62
N VAL A 40 -20.93 -4.76 6.63
CA VAL A 40 -19.60 -4.99 7.21
C VAL A 40 -18.61 -5.53 6.17
N ILE A 41 -19.04 -6.49 5.36
CA ILE A 41 -18.21 -7.04 4.27
C ILE A 41 -17.93 -5.96 3.20
N GLY A 42 -18.93 -5.18 2.83
CA GLY A 42 -18.78 -4.11 1.84
C GLY A 42 -17.79 -3.02 2.27
N ILE A 43 -17.83 -2.61 3.53
CA ILE A 43 -16.91 -1.60 4.08
C ILE A 43 -15.47 -2.12 4.13
N GLY A 44 -15.25 -3.39 4.50
CA GLY A 44 -13.92 -3.99 4.58
C GLY A 44 -13.17 -3.89 3.26
N GLY A 45 -13.80 -4.23 2.13
CA GLY A 45 -13.19 -4.14 0.80
C GLY A 45 -12.84 -2.70 0.35
N VAL A 46 -13.59 -1.70 0.80
CA VAL A 46 -13.29 -0.29 0.51
C VAL A 46 -12.05 0.19 1.26
N VAL A 47 -11.91 -0.17 2.53
CA VAL A 47 -10.76 0.21 3.36
C VAL A 47 -9.46 -0.37 2.79
N ASP A 48 -9.47 -1.64 2.40
CA ASP A 48 -8.29 -2.30 1.82
C ASP A 48 -7.85 -1.64 0.51
N SER A 49 -8.78 -1.35 -0.38
CA SER A 49 -8.49 -0.68 -1.66
C SER A 49 -7.99 0.76 -1.49
N GLN A 50 -8.45 1.48 -0.47
CA GLN A 50 -7.94 2.81 -0.16
C GLN A 50 -6.52 2.77 0.41
N THR A 51 -6.23 1.82 1.30
CA THR A 51 -4.88 1.64 1.86
C THR A 51 -3.87 1.35 0.76
N GLU A 52 -4.21 0.47 -0.18
CA GLU A 52 -3.34 0.15 -1.31
C GLU A 52 -3.06 1.37 -2.20
N ARG A 53 -4.07 2.20 -2.47
CA ARG A 53 -3.88 3.44 -3.25
C ARG A 53 -2.97 4.45 -2.55
N VAL A 54 -3.14 4.63 -1.24
CA VAL A 54 -2.28 5.51 -0.44
C VAL A 54 -0.85 5.02 -0.48
N VAL A 55 -0.62 3.73 -0.23
CA VAL A 55 0.72 3.14 -0.27
C VAL A 55 1.38 3.30 -1.64
N ARG A 56 0.67 3.04 -2.74
CA ARG A 56 1.20 3.27 -4.09
C ARG A 56 1.54 4.75 -4.34
N GLY A 57 0.70 5.66 -3.87
CA GLY A 57 0.95 7.10 -3.97
C GLY A 57 2.23 7.49 -3.22
N ASP A 58 2.40 7.02 -2.00
CA ASP A 58 3.59 7.29 -1.19
C ASP A 58 4.85 6.68 -1.83
N LEU A 59 4.77 5.44 -2.35
CA LEU A 59 5.88 4.81 -3.10
C LEU A 59 6.28 5.65 -4.31
N ALA A 60 5.31 6.17 -5.07
CA ALA A 60 5.58 7.00 -6.24
C ALA A 60 6.30 8.30 -5.86
N VAL A 61 5.89 8.97 -4.79
CA VAL A 61 6.55 10.19 -4.31
C VAL A 61 7.99 9.93 -3.88
N VAL A 62 8.22 8.88 -3.09
CA VAL A 62 9.58 8.51 -2.65
C VAL A 62 10.44 8.07 -3.82
N GLY A 63 9.87 7.33 -4.76
CA GLY A 63 10.57 6.91 -5.97
C GLY A 63 11.00 8.09 -6.84
N GLN A 64 10.11 9.06 -7.08
CA GLN A 64 10.45 10.29 -7.80
C GLN A 64 11.53 11.09 -7.09
N THR A 65 11.49 11.17 -5.75
CA THR A 65 12.55 11.82 -4.96
C THR A 65 13.88 11.10 -5.15
N THR A 66 13.87 9.77 -5.12
CA THR A 66 15.07 8.95 -5.32
C THR A 66 15.66 9.17 -6.71
N VAL A 67 14.84 9.11 -7.77
CA VAL A 67 15.25 9.37 -9.16
C VAL A 67 15.84 10.79 -9.32
N ALA A 68 15.16 11.80 -8.78
CA ALA A 68 15.64 13.19 -8.87
C ALA A 68 17.01 13.38 -8.21
N ASN A 69 17.27 12.70 -7.09
CA ASN A 69 18.57 12.74 -6.44
C ASN A 69 19.63 11.91 -7.19
N LEU A 70 19.26 10.77 -7.77
CA LEU A 70 20.13 9.98 -8.65
C LEU A 70 20.59 10.80 -9.86
N GLU A 71 19.65 11.43 -10.56
CA GLU A 71 19.97 12.30 -11.70
C GLU A 71 20.77 13.56 -11.30
N SER A 72 20.57 14.04 -10.07
CA SER A 72 21.38 15.14 -9.56
C SER A 72 22.81 14.70 -9.28
N ALA A 73 23.01 13.51 -8.72
CA ALA A 73 24.33 12.91 -8.53
C ALA A 73 25.02 12.66 -9.87
N ASP A 74 24.28 12.15 -10.87
CA ASP A 74 24.78 11.95 -12.24
C ASP A 74 25.28 13.26 -12.86
N ARG A 75 24.49 14.33 -12.78
CA ARG A 75 24.90 15.65 -13.28
C ARG A 75 26.14 16.21 -12.57
N LEU A 76 26.24 16.04 -11.26
CA LEU A 76 27.40 16.49 -10.47
C LEU A 76 28.64 15.68 -10.85
N ALA A 77 28.51 14.36 -11.00
CA ALA A 77 29.61 13.50 -11.43
C ALA A 77 30.12 13.86 -12.83
N ASN A 78 29.20 14.04 -13.79
CA ASN A 78 29.56 14.47 -15.15
C ASN A 78 30.24 15.84 -15.16
N ALA A 79 29.74 16.82 -14.40
CA ALA A 79 30.36 18.15 -14.31
C ALA A 79 31.77 18.05 -13.72
N SER A 80 31.98 17.25 -12.68
CA SER A 80 33.29 17.07 -12.05
C SER A 80 34.29 16.31 -12.94
N GLU A 81 33.83 15.53 -13.90
CA GLU A 81 34.69 14.88 -14.90
C GLU A 81 35.13 15.83 -15.99
N VAL A 82 34.25 16.73 -16.45
CA VAL A 82 34.56 17.73 -17.49
C VAL A 82 35.66 18.72 -17.06
N ASP A 83 35.60 19.16 -15.79
CA ASP A 83 36.55 20.12 -15.25
C ASP A 83 37.84 19.49 -14.70
N ARG A 84 38.04 18.17 -14.92
CA ARG A 84 39.18 17.47 -14.35
C ARG A 84 40.47 17.75 -15.10
N PRO A 85 41.54 18.25 -14.42
CA PRO A 85 42.87 18.40 -15.01
C PRO A 85 43.44 17.00 -15.37
N ASP A 86 44.26 16.96 -16.45
CA ASP A 86 44.94 15.74 -16.84
C ASP A 86 45.79 15.17 -15.70
N GLY A 87 45.59 13.85 -15.40
CA GLY A 87 46.30 13.16 -14.33
C GLY A 87 45.75 13.36 -12.92
N ALA A 88 44.66 14.10 -12.73
CA ALA A 88 44.01 14.21 -11.45
C ALA A 88 43.26 12.92 -11.10
N ALA A 89 43.11 12.66 -9.79
CA ALA A 89 42.30 11.53 -9.30
C ALA A 89 40.84 11.65 -9.79
N ALA A 90 40.21 10.50 -10.02
CA ALA A 90 38.80 10.45 -10.39
C ALA A 90 37.93 11.10 -9.32
N PRO A 91 36.89 11.85 -9.71
CA PRO A 91 36.01 12.51 -8.75
C PRO A 91 35.23 11.47 -7.93
N ASN A 92 35.02 11.78 -6.68
CA ASN A 92 34.11 11.06 -5.82
C ASN A 92 32.96 12.01 -5.45
N VAL A 93 31.77 11.67 -5.93
CA VAL A 93 30.56 12.46 -5.66
C VAL A 93 29.63 11.63 -4.79
N SER A 94 29.10 12.22 -3.74
CA SER A 94 28.08 11.56 -2.92
C SER A 94 26.95 12.52 -2.59
N VAL A 95 25.72 11.99 -2.62
CA VAL A 95 24.50 12.69 -2.27
C VAL A 95 23.80 11.89 -1.19
N ASP A 96 23.60 12.49 -0.03
CA ASP A 96 22.81 11.91 1.05
C ASP A 96 21.34 12.28 0.84
N VAL A 97 20.48 11.26 0.85
CA VAL A 97 19.03 11.41 0.64
C VAL A 97 18.33 10.91 1.90
N ASP A 98 17.61 11.80 2.55
CA ASP A 98 16.84 11.48 3.74
C ASP A 98 15.43 11.01 3.33
N LEU A 99 15.25 9.70 3.27
CA LEU A 99 13.99 9.06 2.95
C LEU A 99 13.33 8.52 4.22
N PRO A 100 11.99 8.47 4.27
CA PRO A 100 11.29 7.89 5.40
C PRO A 100 11.60 6.39 5.55
N THR A 101 11.71 5.91 6.77
CA THR A 101 11.94 4.48 7.04
C THR A 101 10.70 3.61 6.79
N ARG A 102 9.53 4.22 6.73
CA ARG A 102 8.23 3.58 6.55
C ARG A 102 7.30 4.47 5.73
N LEU A 103 6.47 3.85 4.90
CA LEU A 103 5.39 4.51 4.15
C LEU A 103 4.05 3.98 4.66
N ALA A 104 3.14 4.86 5.02
CA ALA A 104 1.88 4.50 5.68
C ALA A 104 2.07 3.50 6.86
N GLY A 105 3.15 3.67 7.63
CA GLY A 105 3.51 2.77 8.74
C GLY A 105 4.15 1.45 8.34
N ARG A 106 4.40 1.18 7.06
CA ARG A 106 4.91 -0.09 6.50
C ARG A 106 6.34 -0.01 6.04
N PRO A 107 7.17 -1.03 6.23
CA PRO A 107 8.51 -1.08 5.68
C PRO A 107 8.44 -1.26 4.17
N TYR A 108 9.42 -0.71 3.46
CA TYR A 108 9.55 -0.84 2.02
C TYR A 108 11.01 -1.09 1.62
N ARG A 109 11.22 -1.50 0.39
CA ARG A 109 12.52 -1.68 -0.23
C ARG A 109 12.63 -0.82 -1.47
N ILE A 110 13.84 -0.37 -1.73
CA ILE A 110 14.23 0.36 -2.93
C ILE A 110 15.23 -0.52 -3.65
N ALA A 111 14.96 -0.85 -4.88
CA ALA A 111 15.92 -1.46 -5.80
C ALA A 111 16.22 -0.46 -6.91
N VAL A 112 17.48 -0.40 -7.32
CA VAL A 112 17.94 0.47 -8.41
C VAL A 112 18.67 -0.44 -9.38
N ASP A 113 18.38 -0.27 -10.65
CA ASP A 113 19.08 -0.92 -11.76
C ASP A 113 19.51 0.11 -12.82
N GLY A 114 19.97 -0.35 -13.99
CA GLY A 114 20.44 0.53 -15.05
C GLY A 114 19.37 1.43 -15.67
N ASP A 115 18.10 1.12 -15.51
CA ASP A 115 17.01 1.76 -16.25
C ASP A 115 15.97 2.39 -15.32
N ALA A 116 15.81 1.86 -14.11
CA ALA A 116 14.71 2.25 -13.22
C ALA A 116 15.05 2.16 -11.73
N VAL A 117 14.23 2.86 -10.94
CA VAL A 117 14.13 2.71 -9.49
C VAL A 117 12.82 2.04 -9.17
N THR A 118 12.89 0.84 -8.59
CA THR A 118 11.73 0.04 -8.18
C THR A 118 11.54 0.10 -6.67
N LEU A 119 10.36 0.49 -6.23
CA LEU A 119 9.98 0.48 -4.81
C LEU A 119 8.89 -0.56 -4.59
N ARG A 120 9.03 -1.35 -3.51
CA ARG A 120 8.04 -2.36 -3.18
C ARG A 120 7.75 -2.44 -1.68
N THR A 121 6.52 -2.80 -1.35
CA THR A 121 6.08 -3.23 -0.02
C THR A 121 5.43 -4.59 -0.12
N ASP A 122 5.46 -5.34 0.98
CA ASP A 122 4.93 -6.71 1.02
C ASP A 122 3.50 -6.77 1.62
N ASP A 123 3.06 -5.73 2.34
CA ASP A 123 1.73 -5.68 2.97
C ASP A 123 1.20 -4.22 3.07
N PRO A 124 0.20 -3.83 2.26
CA PRO A 124 -0.30 -4.56 1.09
C PRO A 124 0.81 -4.71 0.04
N GLU A 125 0.72 -5.76 -0.78
CA GLU A 125 1.67 -5.90 -1.87
C GLU A 125 1.47 -4.78 -2.88
N ALA A 126 2.50 -3.94 -3.01
CA ALA A 126 2.50 -2.85 -3.97
C ALA A 126 3.91 -2.64 -4.53
N VAL A 127 3.97 -2.41 -5.82
CA VAL A 127 5.21 -2.14 -6.55
C VAL A 127 5.00 -0.87 -7.37
N THR A 128 6.03 -0.02 -7.38
CA THR A 128 6.09 1.17 -8.22
C THR A 128 7.48 1.22 -8.85
N GLU A 129 7.52 1.35 -10.16
CA GLU A 129 8.73 1.46 -10.95
C GLU A 129 8.76 2.85 -11.60
N ILE A 130 9.90 3.53 -11.50
CA ILE A 130 10.11 4.88 -12.04
C ILE A 130 11.40 4.85 -12.86
N PRO A 131 11.33 5.05 -14.16
CA PRO A 131 12.51 5.11 -15.00
C PRO A 131 13.38 6.33 -14.66
N HIS A 132 14.69 6.21 -14.84
CA HIS A 132 15.63 7.30 -14.75
C HIS A 132 16.45 7.45 -16.04
N ILE A 133 17.04 8.62 -16.20
CA ILE A 133 17.86 8.98 -17.39
C ILE A 133 19.32 9.24 -17.00
N ALA A 134 19.81 8.61 -15.93
CA ALA A 134 21.21 8.73 -15.56
C ALA A 134 22.10 8.27 -16.72
N SER A 135 23.12 9.07 -17.04
CA SER A 135 24.04 8.82 -18.16
C SER A 135 25.23 7.94 -17.75
N LEU A 136 25.57 7.95 -16.48
CA LEU A 136 26.62 7.09 -15.91
C LEU A 136 26.08 5.70 -15.55
N PRO A 137 26.90 4.66 -15.63
CA PRO A 137 26.48 3.32 -15.25
C PRO A 137 25.99 3.28 -13.80
N VAL A 138 24.77 2.80 -13.61
CA VAL A 138 24.16 2.61 -12.29
C VAL A 138 24.33 1.14 -11.88
N ALA A 139 24.96 0.90 -10.74
CA ALA A 139 25.11 -0.44 -10.21
C ALA A 139 23.80 -0.96 -9.61
N GLU A 140 23.44 -2.19 -9.94
CA GLU A 140 22.30 -2.84 -9.31
C GLU A 140 22.47 -2.89 -7.80
N SER A 141 21.47 -2.37 -7.09
CA SER A 141 21.48 -2.36 -5.64
C SER A 141 20.08 -2.49 -5.07
N SER A 142 19.98 -2.99 -3.85
CA SER A 142 18.71 -3.07 -3.14
C SER A 142 18.91 -2.76 -1.65
N VAL A 143 18.18 -1.77 -1.17
CA VAL A 143 18.25 -1.29 0.21
C VAL A 143 16.85 -1.21 0.84
N ARG A 144 16.80 -1.18 2.15
CA ARG A 144 15.55 -0.87 2.88
C ARG A 144 15.31 0.62 2.85
N GLY A 145 14.03 1.02 2.95
CA GLY A 145 13.64 2.41 3.14
C GLY A 145 14.30 3.04 4.36
N GLY A 146 14.62 4.31 4.25
CA GLY A 146 15.37 5.10 5.22
C GLY A 146 16.42 5.98 4.55
N PRO A 147 17.25 6.69 5.31
CA PRO A 147 18.34 7.48 4.75
C PRO A 147 19.26 6.61 3.88
N ILE A 148 19.54 7.07 2.66
CA ILE A 148 20.43 6.38 1.72
C ILE A 148 21.51 7.35 1.26
N ARG A 149 22.62 6.78 0.78
CA ARG A 149 23.68 7.54 0.11
C ARG A 149 23.82 7.02 -1.32
N ILE A 150 23.73 7.94 -2.26
CA ILE A 150 24.06 7.72 -3.67
C ILE A 150 25.49 8.18 -3.85
N SER A 151 26.38 7.30 -4.32
CA SER A 151 27.78 7.62 -4.51
C SER A 151 28.21 7.24 -5.93
N TYR A 152 28.99 8.13 -6.53
CA TYR A 152 29.74 7.88 -7.76
C TYR A 152 31.22 7.80 -7.42
N ASP A 153 31.84 6.69 -7.81
CA ASP A 153 33.28 6.47 -7.69
C ASP A 153 33.87 6.34 -9.10
N GLY A 154 34.49 7.40 -9.58
CA GLY A 154 35.08 7.46 -10.92
C GLY A 154 36.26 6.51 -11.14
N GLY A 155 36.71 5.81 -10.09
CA GLY A 155 37.79 4.81 -10.15
C GLY A 155 37.34 3.36 -10.32
N ALA A 156 36.06 3.05 -10.13
CA ALA A 156 35.56 1.68 -10.09
C ALA A 156 35.29 1.02 -11.46
N GLY A 157 35.51 1.71 -12.56
CA GLY A 157 35.15 1.28 -13.92
C GLY A 157 36.33 0.93 -14.83
N ARG A 158 37.42 0.38 -14.30
CA ARG A 158 38.52 -0.14 -15.14
C ARG A 158 38.90 -1.56 -14.78
#